data_ed858fd49e5450f562d5f51ade4579d7
#
_entry.id   ed858fd49e5450f562d5f51ade4579d7
#
_cell.length_a   1.000
_cell.length_b   1.000
_cell.length_c   1.000
_cell.angle_alpha   90.00
_cell.angle_beta   90.00
_cell.angle_gamma   90.00
#
_symmetry.space_group_name_H-M   'P 1'
#
loop_
_entity.id
_entity.type
_entity.pdbx_description
1 polymer ?
#
loop_
_entity_poly.entity_id
_entity_poly.type
_entity_poly.pdbx_seq_one_letter_code
_entity_poly.pdbx_strand_id
1 'polypeptide(L)'
;MTPSFRRDLNVGTTWSLPGWSTGPHGDEQAVLEAAVAAGYQGVQGANPRRCRDLGLVPTTFAIQPEPGGLVEQARRWADLGFACCTVLLGTGLEDDAAADRLVDEVLAATAASGVPVYVETHRGTVTQDIWRTLRLVERHPDLRFNADLSHWYTGHELGMGDMDELVEQLAPVLDRVRYFHGRIGTSGAVQVDVGDGDPAAHPSVAHFCQLWTRAMAGFVAGAADDPVPPADLQVGFAPELLPAEVGYARLVPGPDGSLVEEGDRWAQAKVLADLAAGCFAAATAP
;
A
#
# COMPACT_ATOMS: atom_id res chain seq x y z
N MET A 1 24.36 -3.93 -7.56
CA MET A 1 23.35 -2.87 -7.83
C MET A 1 22.29 -2.98 -6.75
N THR A 2 21.77 -1.88 -6.26
CA THR A 2 20.76 -1.82 -5.20
C THR A 2 19.35 -1.85 -5.79
N PRO A 3 18.34 -2.34 -5.05
CA PRO A 3 16.94 -2.21 -5.41
C PRO A 3 16.52 -0.77 -5.67
N SER A 4 15.41 -0.56 -6.35
CA SER A 4 14.91 0.77 -6.70
C SER A 4 13.50 1.02 -6.16
N PHE A 5 13.16 2.30 -6.06
CA PHE A 5 11.82 2.78 -5.68
C PHE A 5 10.99 3.03 -6.94
N ARG A 6 9.73 2.63 -6.93
CA ARG A 6 8.77 2.88 -8.00
C ARG A 6 7.56 3.62 -7.47
N ARG A 7 7.23 4.75 -8.11
CA ARG A 7 6.01 5.50 -7.83
C ARG A 7 4.85 4.87 -8.56
N ASP A 8 3.90 4.34 -7.84
CA ASP A 8 2.66 3.80 -8.39
C ASP A 8 1.47 4.69 -8.01
N LEU A 9 0.45 4.71 -8.84
CA LEU A 9 -0.86 5.30 -8.53
C LEU A 9 -1.85 4.17 -8.22
N ASN A 10 -2.56 4.25 -7.09
CA ASN A 10 -3.78 3.48 -6.89
C ASN A 10 -4.95 4.23 -7.55
N VAL A 11 -5.66 3.57 -8.50
CA VAL A 11 -6.77 4.23 -9.22
C VAL A 11 -7.91 4.68 -8.29
N GLY A 12 -8.07 4.05 -7.13
CA GLY A 12 -9.04 4.46 -6.11
C GLY A 12 -8.86 5.93 -5.68
N THR A 13 -7.63 6.43 -5.73
CA THR A 13 -7.33 7.85 -5.47
C THR A 13 -8.06 8.80 -6.43
N THR A 14 -8.37 8.34 -7.63
CA THR A 14 -9.04 9.16 -8.65
C THR A 14 -10.55 8.92 -8.75
N TRP A 15 -11.12 8.01 -7.95
CA TRP A 15 -12.56 7.77 -7.96
C TRP A 15 -13.32 9.00 -7.46
N SER A 16 -14.37 9.40 -8.18
CA SER A 16 -15.26 10.50 -7.77
C SER A 16 -14.51 11.74 -7.25
N LEU A 17 -13.44 12.15 -7.95
CA LEU A 17 -12.73 13.38 -7.55
C LEU A 17 -13.68 14.56 -7.56
N PRO A 18 -13.68 15.41 -6.51
CA PRO A 18 -14.46 16.63 -6.49
C PRO A 18 -14.13 17.54 -7.69
N GLY A 19 -15.11 18.28 -8.20
CA GLY A 19 -14.91 19.17 -9.36
C GLY A 19 -13.83 20.24 -9.17
N TRP A 20 -13.44 20.53 -7.93
CA TRP A 20 -12.35 21.44 -7.59
C TRP A 20 -10.97 20.76 -7.50
N SER A 21 -10.90 19.41 -7.55
CA SER A 21 -9.63 18.68 -7.53
C SER A 21 -8.78 19.05 -8.75
N THR A 22 -7.46 19.08 -8.54
CA THR A 22 -6.47 19.26 -9.61
C THR A 22 -6.17 17.97 -10.37
N GLY A 23 -6.80 16.87 -9.98
CA GLY A 23 -6.64 15.55 -10.59
C GLY A 23 -7.38 15.39 -11.92
N PRO A 24 -7.18 14.24 -12.59
CA PRO A 24 -7.85 13.98 -13.87
C PRO A 24 -9.34 13.78 -13.69
N HIS A 25 -10.11 14.45 -14.55
CA HIS A 25 -11.54 14.23 -14.72
C HIS A 25 -11.77 13.58 -16.08
N GLY A 26 -12.24 12.35 -16.12
CA GLY A 26 -12.45 11.63 -17.38
C GLY A 26 -12.49 10.11 -17.21
N ASP A 27 -12.22 9.42 -18.29
CA ASP A 27 -12.18 7.98 -18.31
C ASP A 27 -10.80 7.42 -17.85
N GLU A 28 -10.67 6.11 -17.84
CA GLU A 28 -9.42 5.43 -17.44
C GLU A 28 -8.21 5.91 -18.27
N GLN A 29 -8.40 6.21 -19.56
CA GLN A 29 -7.33 6.69 -20.42
C GLN A 29 -6.78 8.03 -19.94
N ALA A 30 -7.68 8.96 -19.62
CA ALA A 30 -7.30 10.28 -19.08
C ALA A 30 -6.57 10.16 -17.73
N VAL A 31 -6.99 9.21 -16.87
CA VAL A 31 -6.31 8.91 -15.59
C VAL A 31 -4.89 8.40 -15.83
N LEU A 32 -4.71 7.45 -16.76
CA LEU A 32 -3.40 6.88 -17.06
C LEU A 32 -2.44 7.91 -17.69
N GLU A 33 -2.93 8.74 -18.61
CA GLU A 33 -2.14 9.82 -19.20
C GLU A 33 -1.72 10.87 -18.15
N ALA A 34 -2.64 11.23 -17.24
CA ALA A 34 -2.31 12.10 -16.12
C ALA A 34 -1.29 11.48 -15.16
N ALA A 35 -1.38 10.17 -14.92
CA ALA A 35 -0.39 9.44 -14.12
C ALA A 35 1.01 9.52 -14.75
N VAL A 36 1.13 9.27 -16.05
CA VAL A 36 2.41 9.42 -16.78
C VAL A 36 2.93 10.85 -16.67
N ALA A 37 2.09 11.85 -16.92
CA ALA A 37 2.46 13.26 -16.84
C ALA A 37 2.89 13.68 -15.44
N ALA A 38 2.34 13.06 -14.39
CA ALA A 38 2.70 13.28 -12.98
C ALA A 38 3.94 12.49 -12.53
N GLY A 39 4.55 11.67 -13.42
CA GLY A 39 5.77 10.91 -13.14
C GLY A 39 5.55 9.59 -12.39
N TYR A 40 4.32 9.06 -12.37
CA TYR A 40 4.07 7.70 -11.92
C TYR A 40 4.64 6.69 -12.91
N GLN A 41 5.15 5.58 -12.38
CA GLN A 41 5.81 4.52 -13.14
C GLN A 41 4.99 3.23 -13.15
N GLY A 42 4.02 3.11 -12.27
CA GLY A 42 3.08 2.00 -12.22
C GLY A 42 1.68 2.45 -11.83
N VAL A 43 0.71 1.58 -12.05
CA VAL A 43 -0.69 1.83 -11.68
C VAL A 43 -1.33 0.55 -11.16
N GLN A 44 -1.99 0.66 -10.01
CA GLN A 44 -2.77 -0.42 -9.43
C GLN A 44 -4.25 -0.26 -9.76
N GLY A 45 -4.86 -1.34 -10.25
CA GLY A 45 -6.31 -1.42 -10.44
C GLY A 45 -6.81 -0.94 -11.81
N ALA A 46 -5.92 -0.62 -12.76
CA ALA A 46 -6.28 -0.26 -14.13
C ALA A 46 -6.11 -1.42 -15.12
N ASN A 47 -6.60 -1.22 -16.34
CA ASN A 47 -6.43 -2.19 -17.44
C ASN A 47 -4.93 -2.41 -17.73
N PRO A 48 -4.41 -3.65 -17.59
CA PRO A 48 -2.97 -3.91 -17.68
C PRO A 48 -2.40 -3.69 -19.08
N ARG A 49 -3.19 -3.86 -20.13
CA ARG A 49 -2.76 -3.59 -21.51
C ARG A 49 -2.55 -2.09 -21.71
N ARG A 50 -3.54 -1.26 -21.32
CA ARG A 50 -3.44 0.20 -21.44
C ARG A 50 -2.27 0.75 -20.60
N CYS A 51 -2.04 0.19 -19.41
CA CYS A 51 -0.86 0.56 -18.62
C CYS A 51 0.43 0.33 -19.41
N ARG A 52 0.63 -0.86 -19.97
CA ARG A 52 1.84 -1.18 -20.73
C ARG A 52 1.98 -0.36 -22.01
N ASP A 53 0.88 -0.07 -22.71
CA ASP A 53 0.89 0.79 -23.91
C ASP A 53 1.43 2.19 -23.59
N LEU A 54 1.31 2.64 -22.35
CA LEU A 54 1.83 3.91 -21.83
C LEU A 54 3.16 3.79 -21.04
N GLY A 55 3.74 2.58 -21.01
CA GLY A 55 4.99 2.33 -20.28
C GLY A 55 4.84 2.24 -18.76
N LEU A 56 3.60 2.10 -18.25
CA LEU A 56 3.31 1.93 -16.82
C LEU A 56 3.33 0.46 -16.43
N VAL A 57 3.85 0.16 -15.24
CA VAL A 57 3.83 -1.18 -14.66
C VAL A 57 2.43 -1.45 -14.05
N PRO A 58 1.67 -2.44 -14.56
CA PRO A 58 0.37 -2.75 -14.01
C PRO A 58 0.51 -3.61 -12.75
N THR A 59 -0.19 -3.22 -11.68
CA THR A 59 -0.40 -4.03 -10.49
C THR A 59 -1.90 -4.16 -10.21
N THR A 60 -2.29 -5.13 -9.40
CA THR A 60 -3.71 -5.37 -9.13
C THR A 60 -3.98 -5.61 -7.66
N PHE A 61 -5.26 -5.70 -7.29
CA PHE A 61 -5.67 -6.11 -5.96
C PHE A 61 -6.83 -7.10 -6.03
N ALA A 62 -7.03 -7.85 -4.94
CA ALA A 62 -8.12 -8.79 -4.78
C ALA A 62 -8.61 -8.81 -3.34
N ILE A 63 -9.82 -9.30 -3.14
CA ILE A 63 -10.40 -9.60 -1.84
C ILE A 63 -10.64 -11.10 -1.78
N GLN A 64 -10.02 -11.77 -0.80
CA GLN A 64 -10.08 -13.21 -0.59
C GLN A 64 -10.59 -13.52 0.82
N PRO A 65 -11.91 -13.52 1.05
CA PRO A 65 -12.47 -13.72 2.39
C PRO A 65 -12.37 -15.17 2.86
N GLU A 66 -12.36 -16.14 1.94
CA GLU A 66 -12.33 -17.57 2.22
C GLU A 66 -11.30 -18.26 1.32
N PRO A 67 -10.72 -19.41 1.74
CA PRO A 67 -9.82 -20.17 0.89
C PRO A 67 -10.52 -20.69 -0.38
N GLY A 68 -9.83 -20.65 -1.50
CA GLY A 68 -10.23 -21.24 -2.79
C GLY A 68 -10.21 -20.26 -3.95
N GLY A 69 -9.63 -20.69 -5.07
CA GLY A 69 -9.61 -19.96 -6.33
C GLY A 69 -8.49 -18.96 -6.54
N LEU A 70 -7.71 -18.60 -5.51
CA LEU A 70 -6.64 -17.60 -5.62
C LEU A 70 -5.51 -18.07 -6.56
N VAL A 71 -5.18 -19.36 -6.53
CA VAL A 71 -4.16 -19.95 -7.42
C VAL A 71 -4.56 -19.79 -8.89
N GLU A 72 -5.80 -20.08 -9.24
CA GLU A 72 -6.28 -19.92 -10.61
C GLU A 72 -6.33 -18.44 -11.01
N GLN A 73 -6.76 -17.59 -10.09
CA GLN A 73 -6.79 -16.15 -10.32
C GLN A 73 -5.38 -15.57 -10.51
N ALA A 74 -4.38 -16.03 -9.76
CA ALA A 74 -2.99 -15.61 -9.90
C ALA A 74 -2.41 -16.01 -11.28
N ARG A 75 -2.75 -17.19 -11.80
CA ARG A 75 -2.38 -17.58 -13.17
C ARG A 75 -2.96 -16.62 -14.22
N ARG A 76 -4.22 -16.21 -14.05
CA ARG A 76 -4.84 -15.20 -14.94
C ARG A 76 -4.14 -13.85 -14.85
N TRP A 77 -3.67 -13.44 -13.65
CA TRP A 77 -2.87 -12.21 -13.50
C TRP A 77 -1.53 -12.32 -14.24
N ALA A 78 -0.89 -13.49 -14.20
CA ALA A 78 0.33 -13.75 -14.98
C ALA A 78 0.06 -13.63 -16.49
N ASP A 79 -1.00 -14.26 -16.99
CA ASP A 79 -1.39 -14.19 -18.42
C ASP A 79 -1.69 -12.75 -18.86
N LEU A 80 -2.27 -11.94 -17.96
CA LEU A 80 -2.55 -10.53 -18.20
C LEU A 80 -1.31 -9.63 -18.01
N GLY A 81 -0.20 -10.15 -17.46
CA GLY A 81 1.06 -9.47 -17.29
C GLY A 81 1.06 -8.45 -16.14
N PHE A 82 0.35 -8.73 -15.05
CA PHE A 82 0.47 -7.95 -13.81
C PHE A 82 1.80 -8.26 -13.12
N ALA A 83 2.44 -7.22 -12.55
CA ALA A 83 3.71 -7.35 -11.86
C ALA A 83 3.57 -7.91 -10.44
N CYS A 84 2.48 -7.60 -9.76
CA CYS A 84 2.13 -8.15 -8.44
C CYS A 84 0.64 -7.95 -8.16
N CYS A 85 0.16 -8.60 -7.11
CA CYS A 85 -1.18 -8.41 -6.56
C CYS A 85 -1.11 -8.11 -5.07
N THR A 86 -1.92 -7.15 -4.60
CA THR A 86 -2.25 -6.96 -3.19
C THR A 86 -3.51 -7.76 -2.88
N VAL A 87 -3.57 -8.46 -1.73
CA VAL A 87 -4.76 -9.19 -1.32
C VAL A 87 -5.23 -8.77 0.08
N LEU A 88 -6.52 -8.42 0.18
CA LEU A 88 -7.24 -8.34 1.45
C LEU A 88 -7.65 -9.76 1.83
N LEU A 89 -7.03 -10.33 2.85
CA LEU A 89 -7.09 -11.75 3.17
C LEU A 89 -7.94 -12.02 4.40
N GLY A 90 -8.99 -12.84 4.25
CA GLY A 90 -9.90 -13.20 5.33
C GLY A 90 -10.84 -12.06 5.76
N THR A 91 -11.46 -12.22 6.92
CA THR A 91 -12.45 -11.32 7.52
C THR A 91 -12.00 -10.74 8.87
N GLY A 92 -10.87 -11.24 9.41
CA GLY A 92 -10.36 -10.91 10.74
C GLY A 92 -11.00 -11.70 11.88
N LEU A 93 -11.94 -12.60 11.58
CA LEU A 93 -12.64 -13.45 12.56
C LEU A 93 -12.15 -14.90 12.54
N GLU A 94 -11.17 -15.21 11.70
CA GLU A 94 -10.58 -16.52 11.56
C GLU A 94 -9.86 -16.96 12.86
N ASP A 95 -9.93 -18.24 13.19
CA ASP A 95 -8.96 -18.85 14.09
C ASP A 95 -7.60 -19.03 13.40
N ASP A 96 -6.58 -19.39 14.15
CA ASP A 96 -5.22 -19.52 13.63
C ASP A 96 -5.15 -20.55 12.49
N ALA A 97 -5.87 -21.67 12.58
CA ALA A 97 -5.84 -22.71 11.56
C ALA A 97 -6.53 -22.26 10.25
N ALA A 98 -7.58 -21.44 10.35
CA ALA A 98 -8.24 -20.85 9.19
C ALA A 98 -7.35 -19.76 8.55
N ALA A 99 -6.70 -18.93 9.35
CA ALA A 99 -5.75 -17.93 8.88
C ALA A 99 -4.56 -18.57 8.18
N ASP A 100 -4.00 -19.67 8.74
CA ASP A 100 -2.89 -20.41 8.12
C ASP A 100 -3.29 -20.98 6.75
N ARG A 101 -4.49 -21.53 6.59
CA ARG A 101 -4.97 -22.02 5.27
C ARG A 101 -5.08 -20.91 4.22
N LEU A 102 -5.51 -19.72 4.62
CA LEU A 102 -5.55 -18.56 3.73
C LEU A 102 -4.14 -18.14 3.30
N VAL A 103 -3.20 -18.10 4.23
CA VAL A 103 -1.80 -17.76 3.93
C VAL A 103 -1.14 -18.82 3.05
N ASP A 104 -1.38 -20.11 3.31
CA ASP A 104 -0.88 -21.20 2.47
C ASP A 104 -1.36 -21.07 1.03
N GLU A 105 -2.61 -20.63 0.79
CA GLU A 105 -3.12 -20.38 -0.55
C GLU A 105 -2.43 -19.19 -1.23
N VAL A 106 -2.12 -18.12 -0.49
CA VAL A 106 -1.33 -16.97 -1.01
C VAL A 106 0.04 -17.43 -1.47
N LEU A 107 0.74 -18.23 -0.65
CA LEU A 107 2.06 -18.76 -1.00
C LEU A 107 1.98 -19.70 -2.20
N ALA A 108 0.98 -20.57 -2.25
CA ALA A 108 0.73 -21.46 -3.39
C ALA A 108 0.39 -20.67 -4.67
N ALA A 109 -0.38 -19.59 -4.57
CA ALA A 109 -0.72 -18.72 -5.70
C ALA A 109 0.52 -18.05 -6.29
N THR A 110 1.38 -17.50 -5.44
CA THR A 110 2.67 -16.93 -5.85
C THR A 110 3.54 -17.98 -6.54
N ALA A 111 3.72 -19.15 -5.93
CA ALA A 111 4.56 -20.21 -6.48
C ALA A 111 4.04 -20.76 -7.82
N ALA A 112 2.71 -20.88 -7.98
CA ALA A 112 2.09 -21.46 -9.17
C ALA A 112 2.01 -20.51 -10.36
N SER A 113 2.03 -19.20 -10.14
CA SER A 113 1.88 -18.18 -11.18
C SER A 113 3.15 -17.42 -11.51
N GLY A 114 4.09 -17.34 -10.56
CA GLY A 114 5.23 -16.44 -10.63
C GLY A 114 4.88 -14.96 -10.38
N VAL A 115 3.60 -14.63 -10.19
CA VAL A 115 3.17 -13.27 -9.79
C VAL A 115 3.19 -13.18 -8.28
N PRO A 116 3.99 -12.29 -7.67
CA PRO A 116 3.98 -12.09 -6.23
C PRO A 116 2.61 -11.65 -5.73
N VAL A 117 2.11 -12.30 -4.68
CA VAL A 117 0.87 -11.94 -3.99
C VAL A 117 1.24 -11.45 -2.60
N TYR A 118 0.97 -10.18 -2.30
CA TYR A 118 1.28 -9.54 -1.04
C TYR A 118 0.02 -9.36 -0.19
N VAL A 119 0.06 -9.82 1.05
CA VAL A 119 -1.05 -9.63 1.98
C VAL A 119 -1.01 -8.22 2.53
N GLU A 120 -2.13 -7.52 2.46
CA GLU A 120 -2.21 -6.16 2.98
C GLU A 120 -2.37 -6.13 4.50
N THR A 121 -1.67 -5.22 5.17
CA THR A 121 -1.94 -4.89 6.57
C THR A 121 -3.20 -4.04 6.64
N HIS A 122 -4.34 -4.69 6.87
CA HIS A 122 -5.65 -4.03 6.75
C HIS A 122 -6.61 -4.43 7.89
N ARG A 123 -7.35 -3.43 8.41
CA ARG A 123 -8.46 -3.70 9.37
C ARG A 123 -9.53 -4.56 8.71
N GLY A 124 -10.17 -5.45 9.49
CA GLY A 124 -11.20 -6.36 8.98
C GLY A 124 -10.64 -7.50 8.10
N THR A 125 -9.37 -7.86 8.26
CA THR A 125 -8.69 -9.00 7.62
C THR A 125 -7.89 -9.79 8.64
N VAL A 126 -7.22 -10.88 8.22
CA VAL A 126 -6.35 -11.67 9.11
C VAL A 126 -5.18 -10.86 9.70
N THR A 127 -4.84 -9.74 9.07
CA THR A 127 -3.76 -8.83 9.50
C THR A 127 -4.24 -7.62 10.28
N GLN A 128 -5.52 -7.58 10.70
CA GLN A 128 -6.08 -6.44 11.45
C GLN A 128 -5.39 -6.19 12.79
N ASP A 129 -4.81 -7.23 13.37
CA ASP A 129 -4.17 -7.22 14.68
C ASP A 129 -2.67 -7.49 14.55
N ILE A 130 -1.86 -6.61 15.16
CA ILE A 130 -0.40 -6.67 15.11
C ILE A 130 0.13 -7.97 15.72
N TRP A 131 -0.37 -8.35 16.89
CA TRP A 131 0.10 -9.57 17.57
C TRP A 131 -0.16 -10.81 16.72
N ARG A 132 -1.36 -10.93 16.14
CA ARG A 132 -1.70 -12.03 15.22
C ARG A 132 -0.78 -12.03 14.00
N THR A 133 -0.51 -10.87 13.42
CA THR A 133 0.32 -10.76 12.21
C THR A 133 1.77 -11.18 12.50
N LEU A 134 2.32 -10.81 13.66
CA LEU A 134 3.62 -11.31 14.11
C LEU A 134 3.64 -12.84 14.24
N ARG A 135 2.58 -13.44 14.78
CA ARG A 135 2.44 -14.90 14.88
C ARG A 135 2.30 -15.58 13.51
N LEU A 136 1.62 -14.95 12.55
CA LEU A 136 1.57 -15.43 11.16
C LEU A 136 2.98 -15.44 10.53
N VAL A 137 3.75 -14.37 10.73
CA VAL A 137 5.12 -14.27 10.22
C VAL A 137 6.04 -15.35 10.79
N GLU A 138 5.88 -15.71 12.09
CA GLU A 138 6.64 -16.80 12.71
C GLU A 138 6.33 -18.16 12.07
N ARG A 139 5.06 -18.41 11.73
CA ARG A 139 4.63 -19.67 11.12
C ARG A 139 4.87 -19.72 9.60
N HIS A 140 4.83 -18.55 8.95
CA HIS A 140 4.97 -18.43 7.49
C HIS A 140 6.07 -17.41 7.14
N PRO A 141 7.36 -17.81 7.23
CA PRO A 141 8.48 -16.89 7.02
C PRO A 141 8.57 -16.33 5.59
N ASP A 142 7.92 -17.00 4.63
CA ASP A 142 7.86 -16.57 3.23
C ASP A 142 6.73 -15.58 2.94
N LEU A 143 5.88 -15.29 3.92
CA LEU A 143 4.81 -14.31 3.77
C LEU A 143 5.39 -12.91 3.48
N ARG A 144 4.82 -12.22 2.51
CA ARG A 144 5.22 -10.86 2.11
C ARG A 144 4.02 -9.94 2.15
N PHE A 145 4.28 -8.66 2.43
CA PHE A 145 3.22 -7.69 2.71
C PHE A 145 3.18 -6.54 1.72
N ASN A 146 1.95 -6.07 1.49
CA ASN A 146 1.67 -4.69 1.13
C ASN A 146 1.38 -3.93 2.43
N ALA A 147 2.18 -2.92 2.75
CA ALA A 147 2.03 -2.17 3.98
C ALA A 147 1.09 -0.97 3.80
N ASP A 148 -0.18 -1.12 4.22
CA ASP A 148 -1.02 0.01 4.62
C ASP A 148 -1.00 0.11 6.14
N LEU A 149 -0.05 0.87 6.65
CA LEU A 149 0.15 1.01 8.09
C LEU A 149 -0.85 1.96 8.76
N SER A 150 -1.66 2.68 7.95
CA SER A 150 -2.69 3.58 8.48
C SER A 150 -3.77 2.83 9.26
N HIS A 151 -4.07 1.60 8.85
CA HIS A 151 -5.04 0.75 9.56
C HIS A 151 -4.57 0.38 10.97
N TRP A 152 -3.30 0.04 11.12
CA TRP A 152 -2.72 -0.23 12.43
C TRP A 152 -2.53 1.04 13.25
N TYR A 153 -2.05 2.11 12.61
CA TYR A 153 -1.83 3.39 13.27
C TYR A 153 -3.11 3.90 13.93
N THR A 154 -4.24 3.82 13.23
CA THR A 154 -5.55 4.21 13.77
C THR A 154 -6.10 3.15 14.72
N GLY A 155 -6.08 1.87 14.33
CA GLY A 155 -6.73 0.79 15.08
C GLY A 155 -6.08 0.46 16.43
N HIS A 156 -4.78 0.72 16.57
CA HIS A 156 -4.01 0.49 17.80
C HIS A 156 -3.53 1.80 18.44
N GLU A 157 -3.96 2.96 17.95
CA GLU A 157 -3.56 4.29 18.46
C GLU A 157 -2.03 4.45 18.57
N LEU A 158 -1.28 3.96 17.56
CA LEU A 158 0.18 3.84 17.61
C LEU A 158 0.89 5.18 17.89
N GLY A 159 0.27 6.30 17.51
CA GLY A 159 0.82 7.63 17.77
C GLY A 159 0.87 8.03 19.26
N MET A 160 0.29 7.23 20.16
CA MET A 160 0.30 7.48 21.61
C MET A 160 1.47 6.81 22.33
N GLY A 161 2.22 5.94 21.65
CA GLY A 161 3.35 5.19 22.21
C GLY A 161 4.71 5.74 21.82
N ASP A 162 5.76 5.02 22.26
CA ASP A 162 7.13 5.23 21.81
C ASP A 162 7.30 4.63 20.41
N MET A 163 7.54 5.48 19.42
CA MET A 163 7.66 5.06 18.03
C MET A 163 8.93 4.24 17.76
N ASP A 164 10.02 4.50 18.47
CA ASP A 164 11.27 3.75 18.29
C ASP A 164 11.08 2.30 18.79
N GLU A 165 10.49 2.13 19.95
CA GLU A 165 10.15 0.81 20.49
C GLU A 165 9.17 0.06 19.58
N LEU A 166 8.14 0.76 19.09
CA LEU A 166 7.14 0.19 18.18
C LEU A 166 7.76 -0.30 16.87
N VAL A 167 8.62 0.49 16.26
CA VAL A 167 9.30 0.15 15.01
C VAL A 167 10.14 -1.13 15.17
N GLU A 168 10.83 -1.29 16.29
CA GLU A 168 11.58 -2.52 16.59
C GLU A 168 10.64 -3.73 16.79
N GLN A 169 9.53 -3.55 17.49
CA GLN A 169 8.52 -4.62 17.65
C GLN A 169 7.91 -5.06 16.32
N LEU A 170 7.71 -4.13 15.38
CA LEU A 170 7.16 -4.40 14.06
C LEU A 170 8.20 -4.92 13.05
N ALA A 171 9.49 -4.90 13.37
CA ALA A 171 10.57 -5.29 12.47
C ALA A 171 10.31 -6.61 11.71
N PRO A 172 9.79 -7.71 12.33
CA PRO A 172 9.53 -8.94 11.62
C PRO A 172 8.55 -8.81 10.45
N VAL A 173 7.59 -7.89 10.53
CA VAL A 173 6.65 -7.59 9.45
C VAL A 173 7.27 -6.59 8.46
N LEU A 174 7.89 -5.51 8.97
CA LEU A 174 8.48 -4.46 8.15
C LEU A 174 9.57 -4.99 7.22
N ASP A 175 10.37 -5.97 7.64
CA ASP A 175 11.39 -6.64 6.81
C ASP A 175 10.80 -7.42 5.62
N ARG A 176 9.51 -7.74 5.68
CA ARG A 176 8.78 -8.52 4.67
C ARG A 176 7.91 -7.69 3.74
N VAL A 177 7.95 -6.37 3.88
CA VAL A 177 7.22 -5.46 3.00
C VAL A 177 7.86 -5.45 1.61
N ARG A 178 7.00 -5.55 0.57
CA ARG A 178 7.42 -5.53 -0.84
C ARG A 178 6.61 -4.52 -1.67
N TYR A 179 5.55 -3.99 -1.09
CA TYR A 179 4.69 -2.99 -1.69
C TYR A 179 4.07 -2.11 -0.59
N PHE A 180 3.66 -0.90 -0.93
CA PHE A 180 3.01 0.01 0.00
C PHE A 180 1.71 0.56 -0.57
N HIS A 181 0.66 0.55 0.26
CA HIS A 181 -0.41 1.53 0.14
C HIS A 181 -0.07 2.74 1.01
N GLY A 182 0.26 3.86 0.36
CA GLY A 182 0.68 5.09 1.03
C GLY A 182 -0.53 5.87 1.53
N ARG A 183 -0.73 5.84 2.83
CA ARG A 183 -1.77 6.62 3.49
C ARG A 183 -1.28 7.06 4.85
N ILE A 184 -1.58 8.29 5.25
CA ILE A 184 -1.30 8.80 6.58
C ILE A 184 -2.63 8.98 7.32
N GLY A 185 -2.67 8.44 8.53
CA GLY A 185 -3.80 8.53 9.43
C GLY A 185 -3.42 9.19 10.76
N THR A 186 -4.39 9.31 11.63
CA THR A 186 -4.27 9.68 13.04
C THR A 186 -4.94 8.61 13.89
N SER A 187 -4.88 8.71 15.22
CA SER A 187 -5.65 7.81 16.10
C SER A 187 -7.16 7.89 15.87
N GLY A 188 -7.66 8.99 15.31
CA GLY A 188 -9.11 9.20 15.07
C GLY A 188 -9.56 9.04 13.62
N ALA A 189 -8.65 8.94 12.66
CA ALA A 189 -8.99 8.83 11.25
C ALA A 189 -7.90 8.09 10.46
N VAL A 190 -8.31 7.13 9.64
CA VAL A 190 -7.39 6.30 8.85
C VAL A 190 -6.78 7.07 7.67
N GLN A 191 -7.42 8.15 7.23
CA GLN A 191 -6.98 9.02 6.16
C GLN A 191 -7.19 10.48 6.55
N VAL A 192 -6.14 11.29 6.45
CA VAL A 192 -6.16 12.73 6.70
C VAL A 192 -5.40 13.46 5.59
N ASP A 193 -5.77 14.70 5.31
CA ASP A 193 -4.96 15.60 4.51
C ASP A 193 -3.75 16.07 5.35
N VAL A 194 -2.55 15.98 4.80
CA VAL A 194 -1.31 16.37 5.48
C VAL A 194 -0.68 17.65 4.89
N GLY A 195 -1.46 18.40 4.11
CA GLY A 195 -1.00 19.64 3.48
C GLY A 195 0.22 19.39 2.57
N ASP A 196 1.31 20.07 2.85
CA ASP A 196 2.60 19.91 2.15
C ASP A 196 3.49 18.80 2.77
N GLY A 197 2.99 18.08 3.77
CA GLY A 197 3.72 17.01 4.43
C GLY A 197 4.68 17.48 5.53
N ASP A 198 4.52 18.70 6.04
CA ASP A 198 5.35 19.21 7.14
C ASP A 198 5.02 18.48 8.45
N PRO A 199 5.98 17.74 9.05
CA PRO A 199 5.77 17.05 10.32
C PRO A 199 5.54 18.01 11.50
N ALA A 200 5.91 19.29 11.40
CA ALA A 200 5.61 20.28 12.44
C ALA A 200 4.12 20.64 12.47
N ALA A 201 3.46 20.63 11.31
CA ALA A 201 2.02 20.82 11.19
C ALA A 201 1.23 19.52 11.46
N HIS A 202 1.79 18.37 11.02
CA HIS A 202 1.17 17.07 11.11
C HIS A 202 2.13 16.03 11.71
N PRO A 203 2.18 15.86 13.04
CA PRO A 203 3.15 14.97 13.71
C PRO A 203 3.13 13.52 13.24
N SER A 204 1.96 13.01 12.80
CA SER A 204 1.85 11.66 12.22
C SER A 204 2.71 11.47 10.96
N VAL A 205 3.04 12.54 10.22
CA VAL A 205 3.95 12.46 9.06
C VAL A 205 5.31 11.91 9.47
N ALA A 206 5.89 12.39 10.57
CA ALA A 206 7.17 11.88 11.07
C ALA A 206 7.09 10.39 11.41
N HIS A 207 6.02 9.95 12.07
CA HIS A 207 5.80 8.55 12.42
C HIS A 207 5.71 7.65 11.19
N PHE A 208 4.92 8.05 10.18
CA PHE A 208 4.81 7.28 8.94
C PHE A 208 6.13 7.26 8.16
N CYS A 209 6.86 8.37 8.09
CA CYS A 209 8.18 8.39 7.47
C CYS A 209 9.16 7.44 8.18
N GLN A 210 9.13 7.36 9.52
CA GLN A 210 9.95 6.41 10.27
C GLN A 210 9.60 4.96 9.95
N LEU A 211 8.31 4.61 9.95
CA LEU A 211 7.81 3.28 9.60
C LEU A 211 8.16 2.90 8.16
N TRP A 212 7.93 3.80 7.19
CA TRP A 212 8.26 3.56 5.78
C TRP A 212 9.77 3.41 5.57
N THR A 213 10.58 4.28 6.18
CA THR A 213 12.05 4.19 6.10
C THR A 213 12.54 2.83 6.63
N ARG A 214 12.03 2.39 7.79
CA ARG A 214 12.39 1.09 8.38
C ARG A 214 11.99 -0.09 7.49
N ALA A 215 10.77 -0.07 6.93
CA ALA A 215 10.31 -1.12 6.03
C ALA A 215 11.13 -1.15 4.73
N MET A 216 11.45 0.01 4.16
CA MET A 216 12.30 0.12 2.97
C MET A 216 13.74 -0.33 3.25
N ALA A 217 14.29 -0.05 4.44
CA ALA A 217 15.59 -0.58 4.85
C ALA A 217 15.57 -2.11 4.94
N GLY A 218 14.50 -2.71 5.49
CA GLY A 218 14.29 -4.17 5.50
C GLY A 218 14.18 -4.76 4.09
N PHE A 219 13.47 -4.08 3.17
CA PHE A 219 13.41 -4.47 1.77
C PHE A 219 14.80 -4.49 1.10
N VAL A 220 15.60 -3.45 1.32
CA VAL A 220 16.95 -3.35 0.75
C VAL A 220 17.88 -4.41 1.36
N ALA A 221 17.82 -4.61 2.67
CA ALA A 221 18.64 -5.62 3.36
C ALA A 221 18.30 -7.05 2.92
N GLY A 222 17.00 -7.34 2.69
CA GLY A 222 16.53 -8.66 2.24
C GLY A 222 16.65 -8.91 0.74
N ALA A 223 17.17 -7.96 -0.03
CA ALA A 223 17.21 -8.05 -1.50
C ALA A 223 18.15 -9.15 -2.02
N ALA A 224 19.16 -9.56 -1.24
CA ALA A 224 20.08 -10.63 -1.62
C ALA A 224 19.43 -12.02 -1.60
N ASP A 225 18.39 -12.19 -0.78
CA ASP A 225 17.65 -13.44 -0.59
C ASP A 225 16.37 -13.48 -1.46
N ASP A 226 16.09 -12.43 -2.21
CA ASP A 226 14.93 -12.36 -3.10
C ASP A 226 15.24 -13.13 -4.40
N PRO A 227 14.26 -13.88 -4.97
CA PRO A 227 14.44 -14.58 -6.24
C PRO A 227 14.67 -13.63 -7.44
N VAL A 228 14.28 -12.37 -7.32
CA VAL A 228 14.55 -11.34 -8.33
C VAL A 228 15.94 -10.73 -8.07
N PRO A 229 16.80 -10.60 -9.10
CA PRO A 229 18.09 -9.93 -8.92
C PRO A 229 17.94 -8.54 -8.31
N PRO A 230 18.77 -8.13 -7.34
CA PRO A 230 18.64 -6.83 -6.67
C PRO A 230 18.57 -5.62 -7.62
N ALA A 231 19.20 -5.71 -8.79
CA ALA A 231 19.15 -4.65 -9.81
C ALA A 231 17.77 -4.45 -10.45
N ASP A 232 16.97 -5.52 -10.48
CA ASP A 232 15.65 -5.55 -11.10
C ASP A 232 14.53 -5.47 -10.04
N LEU A 233 14.91 -5.56 -8.77
CA LEU A 233 13.98 -5.55 -7.65
C LEU A 233 13.50 -4.12 -7.38
N GLN A 234 12.18 -3.93 -7.37
CA GLN A 234 11.53 -2.65 -7.13
C GLN A 234 10.52 -2.74 -5.99
N VAL A 235 10.56 -1.77 -5.08
CA VAL A 235 9.47 -1.56 -4.13
C VAL A 235 8.49 -0.54 -4.69
N GLY A 236 7.24 -0.95 -4.87
CA GLY A 236 6.16 -0.06 -5.32
C GLY A 236 5.53 0.69 -4.14
N PHE A 237 5.26 1.97 -4.34
CA PHE A 237 4.53 2.80 -3.38
C PHE A 237 3.36 3.47 -4.09
N ALA A 238 2.15 3.04 -3.76
CA ALA A 238 0.90 3.53 -4.31
C ALA A 238 0.12 4.30 -3.23
N PRO A 239 0.08 5.63 -3.27
CA PRO A 239 -0.86 6.37 -2.43
C PRO A 239 -2.28 5.87 -2.69
N GLU A 240 -2.93 5.39 -1.63
CA GLU A 240 -4.30 4.91 -1.69
C GLU A 240 -5.20 5.85 -0.89
N LEU A 241 -5.66 6.91 -1.53
CA LEU A 241 -6.54 7.91 -0.94
C LEU A 241 -7.95 7.73 -1.48
N LEU A 242 -8.79 7.08 -0.70
CA LEU A 242 -10.13 6.71 -1.12
C LEU A 242 -11.14 7.82 -0.80
N PRO A 243 -12.25 7.94 -1.59
CA PRO A 243 -13.24 8.99 -1.41
C PRO A 243 -14.09 8.82 -0.15
N ALA A 244 -14.78 9.90 0.24
CA ALA A 244 -15.70 9.89 1.37
C ALA A 244 -16.88 8.92 1.19
N GLU A 245 -17.30 8.66 -0.05
CA GLU A 245 -18.38 7.72 -0.39
C GLU A 245 -18.12 6.29 0.10
N VAL A 246 -16.86 5.90 0.18
CA VAL A 246 -16.44 4.58 0.72
C VAL A 246 -15.91 4.68 2.15
N GLY A 247 -16.09 5.82 2.81
CA GLY A 247 -15.84 6.00 4.25
C GLY A 247 -14.38 6.30 4.63
N TYR A 248 -13.56 6.80 3.71
CA TYR A 248 -12.14 7.10 3.98
C TYR A 248 -11.82 8.58 4.06
N ALA A 249 -12.09 9.36 3.00
CA ALA A 249 -11.84 10.80 3.05
C ALA A 249 -12.72 11.46 4.10
N ARG A 250 -12.13 12.37 4.88
CA ARG A 250 -12.85 13.16 5.86
C ARG A 250 -13.67 14.25 5.15
N LEU A 251 -14.86 14.51 5.67
CA LEU A 251 -15.69 15.61 5.23
C LEU A 251 -15.62 16.76 6.23
N VAL A 252 -15.41 17.96 5.72
CA VAL A 252 -15.34 19.20 6.49
C VAL A 252 -16.33 20.22 5.92
N PRO A 253 -16.79 21.22 6.71
CA PRO A 253 -17.61 22.30 6.19
C PRO A 253 -16.87 23.13 5.14
N GLY A 254 -17.44 23.22 3.94
CA GLY A 254 -16.98 24.12 2.88
C GLY A 254 -17.44 25.57 3.11
N PRO A 255 -17.00 26.51 2.27
CA PRO A 255 -17.33 27.95 2.40
C PRO A 255 -18.81 28.25 2.34
N ASP A 256 -19.59 27.42 1.67
CA ASP A 256 -21.05 27.54 1.53
C ASP A 256 -21.83 26.73 2.58
N GLY A 257 -21.12 26.08 3.50
CA GLY A 257 -21.69 25.21 4.52
C GLY A 257 -22.01 23.78 4.04
N SER A 258 -21.78 23.43 2.78
CA SER A 258 -21.83 22.06 2.30
C SER A 258 -20.66 21.25 2.88
N LEU A 259 -20.82 19.92 2.96
CA LEU A 259 -19.70 19.05 3.33
C LEU A 259 -18.88 18.75 2.07
N VAL A 260 -17.56 18.98 2.18
CA VAL A 260 -16.59 18.70 1.12
C VAL A 260 -15.46 17.82 1.67
N GLU A 261 -14.76 17.10 0.80
CA GLU A 261 -13.55 16.38 1.22
C GLU A 261 -12.50 17.35 1.77
N GLU A 262 -11.80 16.94 2.83
CA GLU A 262 -10.82 17.76 3.57
C GLU A 262 -9.69 18.28 2.67
N GLY A 263 -9.27 17.48 1.68
CA GLY A 263 -8.17 17.81 0.79
C GLY A 263 -8.34 17.25 -0.63
N ASP A 264 -7.46 17.70 -1.52
CA ASP A 264 -7.37 17.17 -2.88
C ASP A 264 -6.56 15.87 -2.88
N ARG A 265 -7.23 14.73 -3.00
CA ARG A 265 -6.60 13.40 -2.98
C ARG A 265 -5.51 13.24 -4.04
N TRP A 266 -5.68 13.83 -5.21
CA TRP A 266 -4.66 13.80 -6.26
C TRP A 266 -3.41 14.59 -5.87
N ALA A 267 -3.57 15.79 -5.35
CA ALA A 267 -2.45 16.59 -4.86
C ALA A 267 -1.76 15.90 -3.68
N GLN A 268 -2.54 15.37 -2.73
CA GLN A 268 -2.03 14.63 -1.57
C GLN A 268 -1.27 13.36 -1.97
N ALA A 269 -1.73 12.63 -2.98
CA ALA A 269 -1.02 11.45 -3.48
C ALA A 269 0.41 11.78 -3.94
N LYS A 270 0.61 12.94 -4.55
CA LYS A 270 1.95 13.41 -4.95
C LYS A 270 2.82 13.73 -3.74
N VAL A 271 2.28 14.39 -2.73
CA VAL A 271 2.98 14.68 -1.47
C VAL A 271 3.44 13.38 -0.80
N LEU A 272 2.55 12.39 -0.66
CA LEU A 272 2.87 11.11 -0.06
C LEU A 272 3.94 10.33 -0.84
N ALA A 273 3.87 10.36 -2.18
CA ALA A 273 4.88 9.73 -3.03
C ALA A 273 6.25 10.40 -2.91
N ASP A 274 6.30 11.73 -2.73
CA ASP A 274 7.55 12.48 -2.52
C ASP A 274 8.14 12.18 -1.14
N LEU A 275 7.32 12.14 -0.09
CA LEU A 275 7.76 11.72 1.25
C LEU A 275 8.35 10.31 1.22
N ALA A 276 7.66 9.35 0.58
CA ALA A 276 8.12 7.97 0.48
C ALA A 276 9.42 7.84 -0.33
N ALA A 277 9.61 8.63 -1.39
CA ALA A 277 10.87 8.68 -2.13
C ALA A 277 12.02 9.18 -1.24
N GLY A 278 11.76 10.16 -0.38
CA GLY A 278 12.71 10.63 0.64
C GLY A 278 13.06 9.53 1.65
N CYS A 279 12.05 8.77 2.11
CA CYS A 279 12.24 7.63 3.00
C CYS A 279 13.11 6.53 2.35
N PHE A 280 12.89 6.23 1.08
CA PHE A 280 13.71 5.25 0.35
C PHE A 280 15.15 5.72 0.19
N ALA A 281 15.35 7.02 -0.13
CA ALA A 281 16.68 7.59 -0.21
C ALA A 281 17.43 7.50 1.14
N ALA A 282 16.74 7.77 2.25
CA ALA A 282 17.30 7.61 3.60
C ALA A 282 17.62 6.14 3.93
N ALA A 283 16.76 5.20 3.55
CA ALA A 283 16.94 3.76 3.76
C ALA A 283 18.12 3.16 2.95
N THR A 284 18.53 3.82 1.86
CA THR A 284 19.63 3.39 0.98
C THR A 284 20.91 4.20 1.17
N ALA A 285 20.88 5.20 2.06
CA ALA A 285 22.07 5.98 2.39
C ALA A 285 23.16 5.08 3.01
N PRO A 286 24.44 5.28 2.67
CA PRO A 286 25.57 4.48 3.14
C PRO A 286 25.84 4.64 4.63
#